data_2f57d8535f90286265e294267cfa6ac3
#
_entry.id   2f57d8535f90286265e294267cfa6ac3
#
_cell.length_a   1.000
_cell.length_b   1.000
_cell.length_c   1.000
_cell.angle_alpha   90.00
_cell.angle_beta   90.00
_cell.angle_gamma   90.00
#
_symmetry.space_group_name_H-M   'P 1'
#
loop_
_entity.id
_entity.type
_entity.pdbx_description
1 polymer ?
#
loop_
_entity_poly.entity_id
_entity_poly.type
_entity_poly.pdbx_seq_one_letter_code
_entity_poly.pdbx_strand_id
1 'polypeptide(L)'
;AEHTGNVWTPVVALRREDAERLGYDNAENWQALVNASICDIAKAYKIRPENLRWYAAFHQKPNQVHIHMIIFSADPKEGYLTKEGIREMKSVFARRIYHADRMHIYQQKDTARQELQAQTRKAMVECIAQLEHGTSDNPRLEQLTEELAERLLTVKGRKVYGYLPPRVKAIVDAIVEELAKDERVSAAYETWQTLYEQVCLDYDQRPPKRLPLSRQKEFRSVRNMVIQETLQWIAERQRYADAQRTSVTSVESISPENSAAATKAKVESTAPA
;
A
#
# COMPACT_ATOMS: atom_id res chain seq x y z
N ALA A 1 -15.54 -18.70 -53.91
CA ALA A 1 -16.66 -17.78 -53.72
C ALA A 1 -16.09 -16.45 -53.25
N GLU A 2 -16.43 -15.35 -53.91
CA GLU A 2 -16.02 -14.01 -53.51
C GLU A 2 -16.75 -13.63 -52.21
N HIS A 3 -15.96 -13.14 -51.22
CA HIS A 3 -16.54 -12.64 -49.98
C HIS A 3 -17.12 -11.23 -50.24
N THR A 4 -18.40 -11.04 -49.96
CA THR A 4 -19.12 -9.77 -50.21
C THR A 4 -19.28 -8.88 -48.98
N GLY A 5 -18.86 -9.36 -47.80
CA GLY A 5 -18.93 -8.62 -46.54
C GLY A 5 -17.71 -7.70 -46.29
N ASN A 6 -17.74 -7.05 -45.13
CA ASN A 6 -16.64 -6.21 -44.71
C ASN A 6 -15.36 -7.02 -44.38
N VAL A 7 -14.23 -6.53 -44.83
CA VAL A 7 -12.88 -7.08 -44.54
C VAL A 7 -12.02 -5.97 -43.95
N TRP A 8 -11.36 -6.25 -42.83
CA TRP A 8 -10.42 -5.31 -42.19
C TRP A 8 -9.01 -5.87 -42.21
N THR A 9 -8.04 -4.99 -42.42
CA THR A 9 -6.62 -5.35 -42.47
C THR A 9 -5.80 -4.58 -41.42
N PRO A 10 -6.02 -4.81 -40.09
CA PRO A 10 -5.26 -4.14 -39.08
C PRO A 10 -3.80 -4.63 -39.03
N VAL A 11 -2.90 -3.72 -38.61
CA VAL A 11 -1.50 -4.04 -38.31
C VAL A 11 -1.27 -3.81 -36.83
N VAL A 12 -0.68 -4.80 -36.17
CA VAL A 12 -0.23 -4.69 -34.78
C VAL A 12 1.29 -4.77 -34.78
N ALA A 13 1.94 -3.73 -34.26
CA ALA A 13 3.39 -3.60 -34.30
C ALA A 13 3.97 -3.27 -32.92
N LEU A 14 5.15 -3.80 -32.64
CA LEU A 14 5.99 -3.48 -31.50
C LEU A 14 7.34 -2.98 -31.99
N ARG A 15 7.99 -2.12 -31.20
CA ARG A 15 9.41 -1.82 -31.40
C ARG A 15 10.20 -3.12 -31.20
N ARG A 16 11.30 -3.28 -31.90
CA ARG A 16 12.12 -4.50 -31.81
C ARG A 16 12.57 -4.79 -30.38
N GLU A 17 13.05 -3.78 -29.68
CA GLU A 17 13.48 -3.90 -28.28
C GLU A 17 12.36 -4.44 -27.35
N ASP A 18 11.13 -3.92 -27.52
CA ASP A 18 9.98 -4.39 -26.77
C ASP A 18 9.57 -5.81 -27.17
N ALA A 19 9.61 -6.13 -28.47
CA ALA A 19 9.25 -7.46 -28.95
C ALA A 19 10.21 -8.53 -28.42
N GLU A 20 11.52 -8.28 -28.45
CA GLU A 20 12.54 -9.19 -27.91
C GLU A 20 12.39 -9.34 -26.39
N ARG A 21 12.26 -8.24 -25.66
CA ARG A 21 12.11 -8.23 -24.21
C ARG A 21 10.85 -8.93 -23.73
N LEU A 22 9.74 -8.80 -24.47
CA LEU A 22 8.43 -9.36 -24.12
C LEU A 22 8.16 -10.72 -24.76
N GLY A 23 9.11 -11.24 -25.55
CA GLY A 23 8.99 -12.54 -26.21
C GLY A 23 8.10 -12.55 -27.45
N TYR A 24 7.84 -11.39 -28.07
CA TYR A 24 7.07 -11.28 -29.32
C TYR A 24 7.94 -11.19 -30.57
N ASP A 25 9.14 -11.70 -30.51
CA ASP A 25 10.07 -11.83 -31.65
C ASP A 25 9.83 -13.07 -32.52
N ASN A 26 8.79 -13.84 -32.25
CA ASN A 26 8.43 -15.08 -32.96
C ASN A 26 6.92 -15.13 -33.28
N ALA A 27 6.55 -15.88 -34.30
CA ALA A 27 5.17 -16.00 -34.79
C ALA A 27 4.24 -16.71 -33.82
N GLU A 28 4.76 -17.63 -32.99
CA GLU A 28 3.99 -18.47 -32.08
C GLU A 28 3.34 -17.64 -30.97
N ASN A 29 4.07 -16.71 -30.37
CA ASN A 29 3.57 -15.84 -29.33
C ASN A 29 2.54 -14.82 -29.86
N TRP A 30 2.71 -14.35 -31.10
CA TRP A 30 1.68 -13.54 -31.77
C TRP A 30 0.41 -14.34 -32.03
N GLN A 31 0.53 -15.59 -32.47
CA GLN A 31 -0.62 -16.48 -32.66
C GLN A 31 -1.34 -16.73 -31.33
N ALA A 32 -0.61 -17.01 -30.26
CA ALA A 32 -1.15 -17.18 -28.93
C ALA A 32 -1.88 -15.92 -28.44
N LEU A 33 -1.31 -14.72 -28.67
CA LEU A 33 -1.94 -13.44 -28.35
C LEU A 33 -3.26 -13.24 -29.06
N VAL A 34 -3.30 -13.49 -30.38
CA VAL A 34 -4.52 -13.34 -31.18
C VAL A 34 -5.57 -14.35 -30.72
N ASN A 35 -5.20 -15.62 -30.53
CA ASN A 35 -6.10 -16.66 -30.04
C ASN A 35 -6.70 -16.32 -28.67
N ALA A 36 -5.87 -15.82 -27.75
CA ALA A 36 -6.35 -15.37 -26.44
C ALA A 36 -7.28 -14.14 -26.52
N SER A 37 -7.25 -13.39 -27.62
CA SER A 37 -8.03 -12.17 -27.84
C SER A 37 -9.27 -12.37 -28.72
N ILE A 38 -9.59 -13.59 -29.14
CA ILE A 38 -10.67 -13.86 -30.12
C ILE A 38 -12.02 -13.28 -29.69
N CYS A 39 -12.42 -13.46 -28.43
CA CYS A 39 -13.69 -12.93 -27.93
C CYS A 39 -13.70 -11.38 -27.91
N ASP A 40 -12.58 -10.77 -27.57
CA ASP A 40 -12.43 -9.30 -27.57
C ASP A 40 -12.47 -8.76 -28.99
N ILE A 41 -11.80 -9.45 -29.95
CA ILE A 41 -11.83 -9.13 -31.38
C ILE A 41 -13.28 -9.23 -31.90
N ALA A 42 -13.92 -10.35 -31.68
CA ALA A 42 -15.31 -10.57 -32.12
C ALA A 42 -16.25 -9.47 -31.61
N LYS A 43 -16.15 -9.11 -30.35
CA LYS A 43 -16.92 -8.03 -29.73
C LYS A 43 -16.62 -6.66 -30.34
N ALA A 44 -15.34 -6.31 -30.54
CA ALA A 44 -14.94 -5.03 -31.10
C ALA A 44 -15.39 -4.85 -32.55
N TYR A 45 -15.35 -5.92 -33.34
CA TYR A 45 -15.77 -5.94 -34.74
C TYR A 45 -17.27 -6.23 -34.91
N LYS A 46 -18.00 -6.46 -33.81
CA LYS A 46 -19.44 -6.83 -33.83
C LYS A 46 -19.72 -8.04 -34.71
N ILE A 47 -18.90 -9.05 -34.58
CA ILE A 47 -19.01 -10.35 -35.25
C ILE A 47 -19.29 -11.40 -34.18
N ARG A 48 -20.19 -12.34 -34.42
CA ARG A 48 -20.39 -13.50 -33.53
C ARG A 48 -19.09 -14.34 -33.50
N PRO A 49 -18.62 -14.80 -32.33
CA PRO A 49 -17.34 -15.53 -32.22
C PRO A 49 -17.22 -16.72 -33.17
N GLU A 50 -18.30 -17.45 -33.40
CA GLU A 50 -18.39 -18.59 -34.31
C GLU A 50 -18.23 -18.23 -35.81
N ASN A 51 -18.55 -16.98 -36.14
CA ASN A 51 -18.46 -16.47 -37.51
C ASN A 51 -17.15 -15.71 -37.75
N LEU A 52 -16.40 -15.39 -36.70
CA LEU A 52 -15.11 -14.68 -36.85
C LEU A 52 -14.11 -15.54 -37.64
N ARG A 53 -13.55 -14.95 -38.67
CA ARG A 53 -12.45 -15.52 -39.45
C ARG A 53 -11.30 -14.53 -39.42
N TRP A 54 -10.09 -15.06 -39.19
CA TRP A 54 -8.89 -14.23 -39.20
C TRP A 54 -7.70 -15.01 -39.77
N TYR A 55 -6.82 -14.26 -40.40
CA TYR A 55 -5.49 -14.70 -40.85
C TYR A 55 -4.47 -13.67 -40.42
N ALA A 56 -3.25 -14.09 -40.18
CA ALA A 56 -2.17 -13.17 -39.84
C ALA A 56 -0.87 -13.61 -40.49
N ALA A 57 -0.10 -12.63 -40.97
CA ALA A 57 1.28 -12.81 -41.47
C ALA A 57 2.23 -12.09 -40.52
N PHE A 58 3.21 -12.82 -40.01
CA PHE A 58 4.27 -12.31 -39.14
C PHE A 58 5.41 -11.74 -39.96
N HIS A 59 5.88 -10.56 -39.60
CA HIS A 59 6.97 -9.85 -40.24
C HIS A 59 7.97 -9.32 -39.22
N GLN A 60 9.25 -9.56 -39.50
CA GLN A 60 10.37 -8.98 -38.76
C GLN A 60 11.09 -7.97 -39.63
N LYS A 61 11.10 -6.69 -39.18
CA LYS A 61 11.94 -5.64 -39.78
C LYS A 61 13.00 -5.20 -38.77
N PRO A 62 14.10 -4.57 -39.21
CA PRO A 62 15.19 -4.16 -38.29
C PRO A 62 14.70 -3.35 -37.07
N ASN A 63 13.73 -2.45 -37.28
CA ASN A 63 13.27 -1.53 -36.23
C ASN A 63 11.93 -1.92 -35.56
N GLN A 64 11.23 -2.92 -36.14
CA GLN A 64 9.91 -3.32 -35.61
C GLN A 64 9.56 -4.75 -35.94
N VAL A 65 8.81 -5.38 -35.07
CA VAL A 65 8.18 -6.66 -35.29
C VAL A 65 6.67 -6.43 -35.37
N HIS A 66 5.96 -7.04 -36.32
CA HIS A 66 4.55 -6.80 -36.52
C HIS A 66 3.83 -7.96 -37.17
N ILE A 67 2.54 -8.00 -37.00
CA ILE A 67 1.62 -8.86 -37.74
C ILE A 67 0.68 -8.02 -38.61
N HIS A 68 0.51 -8.44 -39.87
CA HIS A 68 -0.61 -8.02 -40.68
C HIS A 68 -1.75 -9.02 -40.49
N MET A 69 -2.93 -8.52 -40.16
CA MET A 69 -4.09 -9.37 -39.98
C MET A 69 -5.12 -9.11 -41.08
N ILE A 70 -5.90 -10.13 -41.40
CA ILE A 70 -7.13 -10.03 -42.19
C ILE A 70 -8.24 -10.55 -41.29
N ILE A 71 -9.26 -9.74 -41.03
CA ILE A 71 -10.40 -10.08 -40.17
C ILE A 71 -11.70 -9.87 -40.94
N PHE A 72 -12.58 -10.87 -40.93
CA PHE A 72 -13.90 -10.79 -41.55
C PHE A 72 -14.87 -11.75 -40.87
N SER A 73 -16.19 -11.64 -41.18
CA SER A 73 -17.19 -12.58 -40.73
C SER A 73 -17.49 -13.60 -41.83
N ALA A 74 -17.72 -14.86 -41.46
CA ALA A 74 -18.27 -15.88 -42.37
C ALA A 74 -19.69 -15.52 -42.86
N ASP A 75 -20.43 -14.72 -42.07
CA ASP A 75 -21.72 -14.13 -42.50
C ASP A 75 -21.45 -12.72 -43.05
N PRO A 76 -21.68 -12.49 -44.39
CA PRO A 76 -21.42 -11.15 -44.99
C PRO A 76 -22.25 -10.01 -44.42
N LYS A 77 -23.33 -10.30 -43.67
CA LYS A 77 -24.19 -9.30 -43.05
C LYS A 77 -23.70 -8.82 -41.68
N GLU A 78 -22.75 -9.53 -41.13
CA GLU A 78 -22.15 -9.18 -39.83
C GLU A 78 -20.87 -8.36 -40.01
N GLY A 79 -20.55 -7.62 -38.96
CA GLY A 79 -19.29 -6.91 -38.80
C GLY A 79 -19.42 -5.43 -39.07
N TYR A 80 -19.07 -4.67 -38.03
CA TYR A 80 -18.99 -3.23 -38.09
C TYR A 80 -17.95 -2.73 -37.07
N LEU A 81 -16.92 -2.03 -37.54
CA LEU A 81 -15.86 -1.51 -36.68
C LEU A 81 -16.04 0.00 -36.43
N THR A 82 -16.20 0.36 -35.17
CA THR A 82 -16.27 1.76 -34.72
C THR A 82 -14.93 2.28 -34.28
N LYS A 83 -14.79 3.61 -34.16
CA LYS A 83 -13.62 4.24 -33.52
C LYS A 83 -13.41 3.74 -32.08
N GLU A 84 -14.48 3.43 -31.38
CA GLU A 84 -14.48 2.83 -30.03
C GLU A 84 -13.91 1.41 -30.06
N GLY A 85 -14.37 0.57 -31.01
CA GLY A 85 -13.83 -0.78 -31.21
C GLY A 85 -12.33 -0.78 -31.51
N ILE A 86 -11.86 0.18 -32.30
CA ILE A 86 -10.41 0.34 -32.53
C ILE A 86 -9.67 0.66 -31.25
N ARG A 87 -10.20 1.56 -30.39
CA ARG A 87 -9.59 1.90 -29.10
C ARG A 87 -9.60 0.71 -28.15
N GLU A 88 -10.72 -0.02 -28.10
CA GLU A 88 -10.84 -1.25 -27.29
C GLU A 88 -9.80 -2.28 -27.70
N MET A 89 -9.65 -2.54 -29.01
CA MET A 89 -8.63 -3.48 -29.52
C MET A 89 -7.19 -3.08 -29.16
N LYS A 90 -6.85 -1.78 -29.33
CA LYS A 90 -5.53 -1.27 -28.91
C LYS A 90 -5.31 -1.51 -27.41
N SER A 91 -6.31 -1.26 -26.59
CA SER A 91 -6.24 -1.47 -25.15
C SER A 91 -6.10 -2.96 -24.78
N VAL A 92 -6.83 -3.86 -25.47
CA VAL A 92 -6.75 -5.31 -25.24
C VAL A 92 -5.35 -5.83 -25.56
N PHE A 93 -4.82 -5.52 -26.75
CA PHE A 93 -3.50 -5.97 -27.13
C PHE A 93 -2.41 -5.38 -26.21
N ALA A 94 -2.46 -4.09 -25.91
CA ALA A 94 -1.50 -3.47 -24.99
C ALA A 94 -1.55 -4.14 -23.59
N ARG A 95 -2.72 -4.37 -23.03
CA ARG A 95 -2.86 -5.05 -21.73
C ARG A 95 -2.27 -6.46 -21.73
N ARG A 96 -2.45 -7.23 -22.81
CA ARG A 96 -1.94 -8.60 -22.88
C ARG A 96 -0.43 -8.63 -23.14
N ILE A 97 0.07 -7.79 -24.07
CA ILE A 97 1.48 -7.71 -24.42
C ILE A 97 2.32 -7.26 -23.22
N TYR A 98 1.91 -6.20 -22.55
CA TYR A 98 2.65 -5.63 -21.40
C TYR A 98 2.21 -6.20 -20.05
N HIS A 99 1.51 -7.33 -20.03
CA HIS A 99 0.98 -7.91 -18.79
C HIS A 99 2.09 -8.18 -17.75
N ALA A 100 3.21 -8.76 -18.16
CA ALA A 100 4.32 -9.08 -17.26
C ALA A 100 4.95 -7.82 -16.65
N ASP A 101 5.19 -6.79 -17.46
CA ASP A 101 5.73 -5.50 -17.00
C ASP A 101 4.78 -4.84 -15.98
N ARG A 102 3.49 -4.87 -16.27
CA ARG A 102 2.46 -4.30 -15.38
C ARG A 102 2.41 -5.05 -14.06
N MET A 103 2.43 -6.37 -14.07
CA MET A 103 2.48 -7.18 -12.84
C MET A 103 3.72 -6.85 -12.01
N HIS A 104 4.87 -6.67 -12.64
CA HIS A 104 6.10 -6.27 -11.96
C HIS A 104 5.97 -4.89 -11.29
N ILE A 105 5.43 -3.88 -12.01
CA ILE A 105 5.19 -2.54 -11.44
C ILE A 105 4.20 -2.60 -10.27
N TYR A 106 3.13 -3.41 -10.37
CA TYR A 106 2.18 -3.59 -9.27
C TYR A 106 2.85 -4.21 -8.04
N GLN A 107 3.66 -5.24 -8.22
CA GLN A 107 4.40 -5.87 -7.13
C GLN A 107 5.38 -4.89 -6.48
N GLN A 108 6.13 -4.13 -7.28
CA GLN A 108 7.03 -3.08 -6.77
C GLN A 108 6.27 -2.01 -5.98
N LYS A 109 5.11 -1.55 -6.47
CA LYS A 109 4.26 -0.58 -5.77
C LYS A 109 3.74 -1.13 -4.44
N ASP A 110 3.34 -2.40 -4.38
CA ASP A 110 2.89 -3.04 -3.13
C ASP A 110 4.05 -3.21 -2.14
N THR A 111 5.25 -3.57 -2.61
CA THR A 111 6.47 -3.61 -1.78
C THR A 111 6.82 -2.22 -1.25
N ALA A 112 6.81 -1.19 -2.10
CA ALA A 112 7.07 0.19 -1.69
C ALA A 112 6.03 0.70 -0.67
N ARG A 113 4.78 0.27 -0.80
CA ARG A 113 3.73 0.57 0.19
C ARG A 113 4.01 -0.08 1.54
N GLN A 114 4.44 -1.34 1.57
CA GLN A 114 4.80 -2.04 2.80
C GLN A 114 6.02 -1.39 3.46
N GLU A 115 7.03 -1.04 2.67
CA GLU A 115 8.22 -0.35 3.15
C GLU A 115 7.88 0.99 3.79
N LEU A 116 7.08 1.81 3.13
CA LEU A 116 6.63 3.09 3.69
C LEU A 116 5.89 2.89 5.03
N GLN A 117 5.03 1.88 5.14
CA GLN A 117 4.34 1.58 6.38
C GLN A 117 5.32 1.16 7.50
N ALA A 118 6.32 0.36 7.17
CA ALA A 118 7.34 -0.09 8.11
C ALA A 118 8.22 1.08 8.59
N GLN A 119 8.69 1.94 7.68
CA GLN A 119 9.50 3.10 8.03
C GLN A 119 8.72 4.11 8.87
N THR A 120 7.46 4.36 8.53
CA THR A 120 6.60 5.27 9.31
C THR A 120 6.32 4.71 10.71
N ARG A 121 6.10 3.40 10.85
CA ARG A 121 5.97 2.75 12.16
C ARG A 121 7.24 2.88 12.98
N LYS A 122 8.39 2.62 12.36
CA LYS A 122 9.68 2.73 13.02
C LYS A 122 9.93 4.14 13.54
N ALA A 123 9.68 5.16 12.71
CA ALA A 123 9.82 6.56 13.12
C ALA A 123 8.86 6.92 14.28
N MET A 124 7.64 6.41 14.30
CA MET A 124 6.70 6.64 15.40
C MET A 124 7.13 5.96 16.71
N VAL A 125 7.62 4.73 16.65
CA VAL A 125 8.13 3.99 17.82
C VAL A 125 9.37 4.66 18.38
N GLU A 126 10.29 5.11 17.53
CA GLU A 126 11.48 5.87 17.93
C GLU A 126 11.10 7.18 18.62
N CYS A 127 10.11 7.91 18.09
CA CYS A 127 9.59 9.13 18.73
C CYS A 127 9.04 8.83 20.13
N ILE A 128 8.23 7.78 20.29
CA ILE A 128 7.68 7.37 21.59
C ILE A 128 8.80 7.02 22.57
N ALA A 129 9.82 6.29 22.15
CA ALA A 129 10.97 5.95 22.99
C ALA A 129 11.77 7.21 23.42
N GLN A 130 11.95 8.16 22.52
CA GLN A 130 12.58 9.44 22.83
C GLN A 130 11.77 10.27 23.85
N LEU A 131 10.43 10.27 23.74
CA LEU A 131 9.53 10.87 24.72
C LEU A 131 9.71 10.31 26.13
N GLU A 132 9.85 8.99 26.25
CA GLU A 132 10.07 8.33 27.55
C GLU A 132 11.42 8.68 28.17
N HIS A 133 12.44 8.94 27.35
CA HIS A 133 13.78 9.27 27.80
C HIS A 133 14.07 10.79 27.87
N GLY A 134 13.11 11.65 27.44
CA GLY A 134 13.29 13.11 27.40
C GLY A 134 14.38 13.57 26.42
N THR A 135 14.61 12.85 25.33
CA THR A 135 15.68 13.09 24.35
C THR A 135 15.15 13.38 22.95
N SER A 136 13.95 13.94 22.85
CA SER A 136 13.30 14.12 21.55
C SER A 136 13.96 15.18 20.67
N ASP A 137 14.29 14.80 19.44
CA ASP A 137 14.80 15.69 18.39
C ASP A 137 13.71 16.45 17.63
N ASN A 138 12.43 16.07 17.83
CA ASN A 138 11.27 16.69 17.18
C ASN A 138 10.20 17.13 18.20
N PRO A 139 10.34 18.32 18.80
CA PRO A 139 9.40 18.83 19.82
C PRO A 139 7.96 18.94 19.32
N ARG A 140 7.76 19.13 18.02
CA ARG A 140 6.41 19.23 17.44
C ARG A 140 5.73 17.87 17.41
N LEU A 141 6.44 16.83 17.00
CA LEU A 141 5.90 15.46 16.97
C LEU A 141 5.61 14.97 18.39
N GLU A 142 6.49 15.30 19.34
CA GLU A 142 6.30 15.05 20.78
C GLU A 142 5.00 15.65 21.28
N GLN A 143 4.83 16.97 21.14
CA GLN A 143 3.62 17.69 21.58
C GLN A 143 2.34 17.10 20.98
N LEU A 144 2.36 16.78 19.66
CA LEU A 144 1.20 16.20 19.00
C LEU A 144 0.87 14.79 19.51
N THR A 145 1.89 13.99 19.84
CA THR A 145 1.73 12.63 20.37
C THR A 145 1.14 12.67 21.78
N GLU A 146 1.60 13.58 22.63
CA GLU A 146 1.02 13.79 23.96
C GLU A 146 -0.43 14.27 23.86
N GLU A 147 -0.72 15.27 23.01
CA GLU A 147 -2.09 15.75 22.80
C GLU A 147 -2.99 14.63 22.29
N LEU A 148 -2.51 13.79 21.37
CA LEU A 148 -3.26 12.63 20.88
C LEU A 148 -3.56 11.65 22.02
N ALA A 149 -2.59 11.36 22.88
CA ALA A 149 -2.75 10.45 24.01
C ALA A 149 -3.84 10.96 24.97
N GLU A 150 -3.80 12.22 25.37
CA GLU A 150 -4.82 12.84 26.22
C GLU A 150 -6.22 12.76 25.60
N ARG A 151 -6.34 13.07 24.31
CA ARG A 151 -7.62 13.00 23.60
C ARG A 151 -8.14 11.58 23.47
N LEU A 152 -7.27 10.60 23.20
CA LEU A 152 -7.69 9.20 23.11
C LEU A 152 -8.19 8.64 24.43
N LEU A 153 -7.72 9.12 25.58
CA LEU A 153 -8.26 8.75 26.89
C LEU A 153 -9.72 9.20 27.07
N THR A 154 -10.10 10.34 26.50
CA THR A 154 -11.45 10.89 26.62
C THR A 154 -12.44 10.37 25.58
N VAL A 155 -11.94 9.80 24.46
CA VAL A 155 -12.79 9.27 23.38
C VAL A 155 -13.47 7.97 23.81
N LYS A 156 -14.81 7.95 23.75
CA LYS A 156 -15.64 6.75 23.97
C LYS A 156 -15.82 5.98 22.66
N GLY A 157 -15.83 4.64 22.74
CA GLY A 157 -16.08 3.76 21.61
C GLY A 157 -14.82 3.34 20.83
N ARG A 158 -14.97 3.06 19.51
CA ARG A 158 -13.89 2.52 18.67
C ARG A 158 -12.82 3.56 18.38
N LYS A 159 -11.60 3.30 18.83
CA LYS A 159 -10.43 4.16 18.59
C LYS A 159 -9.73 3.79 17.26
N VAL A 160 -10.44 4.01 16.15
CA VAL A 160 -10.00 3.81 14.77
C VAL A 160 -10.28 5.10 14.01
N TYR A 161 -9.37 5.53 13.15
CA TYR A 161 -9.42 6.84 12.49
C TYR A 161 -10.78 7.22 11.93
N GLY A 162 -11.49 6.28 11.27
CA GLY A 162 -12.82 6.53 10.70
C GLY A 162 -13.88 7.00 11.71
N TYR A 163 -13.78 6.57 12.96
CA TYR A 163 -14.74 6.82 14.03
C TYR A 163 -14.35 7.95 14.98
N LEU A 164 -13.13 8.49 14.84
CA LEU A 164 -12.66 9.58 15.71
C LEU A 164 -13.35 10.92 15.39
N PRO A 165 -13.51 11.78 16.39
CA PRO A 165 -13.97 13.16 16.18
C PRO A 165 -13.05 13.94 15.24
N PRO A 166 -13.57 14.94 14.50
CA PRO A 166 -12.76 15.70 13.54
C PRO A 166 -11.49 16.34 14.12
N ARG A 167 -11.56 16.84 15.37
CA ARG A 167 -10.41 17.43 16.06
C ARG A 167 -9.30 16.40 16.32
N VAL A 168 -9.66 15.18 16.71
CA VAL A 168 -8.69 14.10 16.94
C VAL A 168 -8.10 13.60 15.62
N LYS A 169 -8.91 13.52 14.56
CA LYS A 169 -8.42 13.22 13.20
C LYS A 169 -7.36 14.22 12.74
N ALA A 170 -7.58 15.52 13.01
CA ALA A 170 -6.64 16.55 12.65
C ALA A 170 -5.27 16.38 13.36
N ILE A 171 -5.25 15.94 14.60
CA ILE A 171 -4.01 15.64 15.33
C ILE A 171 -3.31 14.43 14.70
N VAL A 172 -4.05 13.35 14.41
CA VAL A 172 -3.48 12.17 13.74
C VAL A 172 -2.89 12.53 12.37
N ASP A 173 -3.61 13.34 11.57
CA ASP A 173 -3.13 13.81 10.29
C ASP A 173 -1.87 14.68 10.42
N ALA A 174 -1.80 15.55 11.44
CA ALA A 174 -0.62 16.35 11.72
C ALA A 174 0.59 15.48 12.13
N ILE A 175 0.39 14.44 12.94
CA ILE A 175 1.44 13.47 13.29
C ILE A 175 1.97 12.78 12.03
N VAL A 176 1.09 12.31 11.15
CA VAL A 176 1.49 11.67 9.89
C VAL A 176 2.31 12.62 9.01
N GLU A 177 1.95 13.91 8.96
CA GLU A 177 2.72 14.91 8.20
C GLU A 177 4.09 15.21 8.85
N GLU A 178 4.19 15.20 10.18
CA GLU A 178 5.48 15.33 10.85
C GLU A 178 6.37 14.09 10.61
N LEU A 179 5.81 12.88 10.70
CA LEU A 179 6.53 11.65 10.37
C LEU A 179 6.98 11.60 8.91
N ALA A 180 6.22 12.20 7.99
CA ALA A 180 6.58 12.29 6.57
C ALA A 180 7.81 13.20 6.31
N LYS A 181 8.26 13.99 7.28
CA LYS A 181 9.48 14.79 7.20
C LYS A 181 10.74 13.97 7.53
N ASP A 182 10.60 12.81 8.18
CA ASP A 182 11.72 11.88 8.36
C ASP A 182 12.25 11.45 6.99
N GLU A 183 13.57 11.52 6.80
CA GLU A 183 14.21 11.25 5.51
C GLU A 183 13.86 9.85 4.96
N ARG A 184 13.80 8.84 5.83
CA ARG A 184 13.45 7.45 5.47
C ARG A 184 11.99 7.35 4.98
N VAL A 185 11.09 8.03 5.68
CA VAL A 185 9.65 8.06 5.34
C VAL A 185 9.42 8.83 4.05
N SER A 186 10.08 9.98 3.92
CA SER A 186 10.00 10.82 2.71
C SER A 186 10.50 10.07 1.48
N ALA A 187 11.68 9.43 1.55
CA ALA A 187 12.24 8.64 0.45
C ALA A 187 11.34 7.46 0.05
N ALA A 188 10.80 6.74 1.04
CA ALA A 188 9.86 5.64 0.78
C ALA A 188 8.54 6.13 0.15
N TYR A 189 8.06 7.31 0.55
CA TYR A 189 6.87 7.92 -0.03
C TYR A 189 7.07 8.36 -1.47
N GLU A 190 8.20 8.98 -1.81
CA GLU A 190 8.55 9.34 -3.19
C GLU A 190 8.67 8.11 -4.10
N THR A 191 9.29 7.03 -3.60
CA THR A 191 9.38 5.77 -4.33
C THR A 191 8.00 5.22 -4.66
N TRP A 192 7.11 5.16 -3.68
CA TRP A 192 5.74 4.71 -3.89
C TRP A 192 4.96 5.63 -4.85
N GLN A 193 5.11 6.95 -4.72
CA GLN A 193 4.47 7.94 -5.58
C GLN A 193 4.86 7.75 -7.05
N THR A 194 6.14 7.56 -7.32
CA THR A 194 6.66 7.34 -8.67
C THR A 194 6.03 6.09 -9.31
N LEU A 195 5.97 4.99 -8.56
CA LEU A 195 5.34 3.75 -9.03
C LEU A 195 3.82 3.90 -9.19
N TYR A 196 3.17 4.65 -8.29
CA TYR A 196 1.75 4.94 -8.39
C TYR A 196 1.41 5.79 -9.62
N GLU A 197 2.24 6.80 -9.93
CA GLU A 197 2.12 7.62 -11.15
C GLU A 197 2.27 6.77 -12.42
N GLN A 198 3.23 5.86 -12.46
CA GLN A 198 3.40 4.92 -13.58
C GLN A 198 2.14 4.07 -13.80
N VAL A 199 1.58 3.51 -12.72
CA VAL A 199 0.34 2.74 -12.80
C VAL A 199 -0.82 3.59 -13.31
N CYS A 200 -0.95 4.84 -12.87
CA CYS A 200 -2.03 5.72 -13.30
C CYS A 200 -1.89 6.13 -14.77
N LEU A 201 -0.68 6.42 -15.24
CA LEU A 201 -0.40 6.78 -16.63
C LEU A 201 -0.79 5.66 -17.60
N ASP A 202 -0.64 4.39 -17.18
CA ASP A 202 -1.06 3.23 -17.97
C ASP A 202 -2.59 3.19 -18.20
N TYR A 203 -3.38 3.79 -17.29
CA TYR A 203 -4.85 3.78 -17.36
C TYR A 203 -5.44 5.05 -17.96
N ASP A 204 -4.99 6.22 -17.55
CA ASP A 204 -5.69 7.49 -17.79
C ASP A 204 -4.85 8.54 -18.55
N GLN A 205 -3.63 8.23 -18.94
CA GLN A 205 -2.68 9.14 -19.61
C GLN A 205 -2.46 10.48 -18.87
N ARG A 206 -2.92 10.61 -17.63
CA ARG A 206 -2.72 11.78 -16.77
C ARG A 206 -2.11 11.36 -15.45
N PRO A 207 -1.04 12.05 -15.01
CA PRO A 207 -0.47 11.79 -13.71
C PRO A 207 -1.50 12.14 -12.61
N PRO A 208 -1.64 11.33 -11.56
CA PRO A 208 -2.51 11.64 -10.45
C PRO A 208 -1.96 12.86 -9.70
N LYS A 209 -2.86 13.61 -9.05
CA LYS A 209 -2.44 14.70 -8.18
C LYS A 209 -1.66 14.14 -6.99
N ARG A 210 -0.45 14.62 -6.77
CA ARG A 210 0.32 14.32 -5.56
C ARG A 210 -0.39 14.90 -4.34
N LEU A 211 -0.69 14.06 -3.38
CA LEU A 211 -1.34 14.44 -2.13
C LEU A 211 -0.35 14.28 -0.97
N PRO A 212 -0.51 15.02 0.13
CA PRO A 212 0.21 14.73 1.38
C PRO A 212 -0.08 13.31 1.87
N LEU A 213 0.86 12.69 2.60
CA LEU A 213 0.75 11.30 3.08
C LEU A 213 -0.52 11.08 3.93
N SER A 214 -0.87 12.05 4.77
CA SER A 214 -2.09 12.00 5.61
C SER A 214 -3.38 11.95 4.79
N ARG A 215 -3.40 12.46 3.57
CA ARG A 215 -4.58 12.51 2.70
C ARG A 215 -4.66 11.37 1.68
N GLN A 216 -3.60 10.58 1.54
CA GLN A 216 -3.61 9.44 0.64
C GLN A 216 -4.54 8.34 1.16
N LYS A 217 -5.46 7.90 0.30
CA LYS A 217 -6.44 6.85 0.66
C LYS A 217 -5.77 5.50 0.88
N GLU A 218 -4.71 5.22 0.14
CA GLU A 218 -3.92 4.01 0.19
C GLU A 218 -3.20 3.82 1.53
N PHE A 219 -2.95 4.91 2.26
CA PHE A 219 -2.27 4.92 3.57
C PHE A 219 -3.20 5.16 4.76
N ARG A 220 -4.46 4.74 4.65
CA ARG A 220 -5.38 4.71 5.80
C ARG A 220 -4.84 3.89 6.97
N SER A 221 -4.07 2.84 6.68
CA SER A 221 -3.39 2.01 7.67
C SER A 221 -2.36 2.77 8.49
N VAL A 222 -1.65 3.73 7.92
CA VAL A 222 -0.67 4.59 8.62
C VAL A 222 -1.35 5.41 9.71
N ARG A 223 -2.50 6.03 9.42
CA ARG A 223 -3.28 6.77 10.42
C ARG A 223 -3.76 5.89 11.57
N ASN A 224 -4.18 4.67 11.26
CA ASN A 224 -4.57 3.71 12.30
C ASN A 224 -3.37 3.19 13.08
N MET A 225 -2.22 3.03 12.46
CA MET A 225 -0.98 2.65 13.11
C MET A 225 -0.56 3.71 14.16
N VAL A 226 -0.58 4.99 13.81
CA VAL A 226 -0.29 6.09 14.75
C VAL A 226 -1.20 5.99 15.99
N ILE A 227 -2.49 5.74 15.79
CA ILE A 227 -3.44 5.58 16.89
C ILE A 227 -3.09 4.36 17.76
N GLN A 228 -2.74 3.22 17.14
CA GLN A 228 -2.40 1.98 17.87
C GLN A 228 -1.11 2.12 18.67
N GLU A 229 -0.04 2.70 18.10
CA GLU A 229 1.21 2.92 18.83
C GLU A 229 1.00 3.87 20.01
N THR A 230 0.21 4.95 19.83
CA THR A 230 -0.14 5.86 20.92
C THR A 230 -0.95 5.15 22.02
N LEU A 231 -1.91 4.29 21.67
CA LEU A 231 -2.69 3.52 22.65
C LEU A 231 -1.82 2.50 23.39
N GLN A 232 -0.87 1.88 22.74
CA GLN A 232 0.08 0.98 23.36
C GLN A 232 0.94 1.73 24.37
N TRP A 233 1.47 2.88 24.00
CA TRP A 233 2.22 3.74 24.89
C TRP A 233 1.43 4.16 26.15
N ILE A 234 0.16 4.57 25.99
CA ILE A 234 -0.74 4.88 27.12
C ILE A 234 -0.86 3.68 28.06
N ALA A 235 -1.08 2.48 27.50
CA ALA A 235 -1.26 1.27 28.29
C ALA A 235 0.03 0.89 29.07
N GLU A 236 1.21 1.07 28.47
CA GLU A 236 2.49 0.85 29.11
C GLU A 236 2.70 1.82 30.26
N ARG A 237 2.49 3.13 30.06
CA ARG A 237 2.56 4.14 31.12
C ARG A 237 1.62 3.83 32.29
N GLN A 238 0.39 3.38 32.04
CA GLN A 238 -0.54 2.99 33.08
C GLN A 238 -0.04 1.78 33.89
N ARG A 239 0.48 0.76 33.22
CA ARG A 239 1.06 -0.42 33.90
C ARG A 239 2.23 -0.03 34.81
N TYR A 240 3.13 0.84 34.34
CA TYR A 240 4.24 1.33 35.15
C TYR A 240 3.75 2.11 36.39
N ALA A 241 2.77 2.98 36.24
CA ALA A 241 2.20 3.73 37.35
C ALA A 241 1.52 2.81 38.39
N ASP A 242 0.80 1.78 37.95
CA ASP A 242 0.16 0.82 38.83
C ASP A 242 1.16 -0.08 39.56
N ALA A 243 2.23 -0.51 38.86
CA ALA A 243 3.33 -1.27 39.47
C ALA A 243 4.06 -0.47 40.57
N GLN A 244 4.31 0.82 40.33
CA GLN A 244 4.90 1.69 41.34
C GLN A 244 3.98 1.88 42.55
N ARG A 245 2.68 2.06 42.35
CA ARG A 245 1.70 2.17 43.47
C ARG A 245 1.69 0.90 44.32
N THR A 246 1.70 -0.27 43.67
CA THR A 246 1.70 -1.56 44.37
C THR A 246 2.97 -1.76 45.18
N SER A 247 4.13 -1.34 44.69
CA SER A 247 5.42 -1.44 45.39
C SER A 247 5.48 -0.49 46.62
N VAL A 248 4.93 0.72 46.51
CA VAL A 248 4.88 1.68 47.61
C VAL A 248 3.95 1.17 48.72
N THR A 249 2.78 0.60 48.37
CA THR A 249 1.83 0.06 49.35
C THR A 249 2.39 -1.17 50.08
N SER A 250 3.27 -1.95 49.41
CA SER A 250 3.93 -3.11 50.05
C SER A 250 5.02 -2.68 51.04
N VAL A 251 5.63 -1.52 50.88
CA VAL A 251 6.65 -0.98 51.83
C VAL A 251 6.00 -0.34 53.05
N GLU A 252 4.82 0.30 52.92
CA GLU A 252 4.11 0.91 54.01
C GLU A 252 3.42 -0.12 54.95
N SER A 253 3.22 -1.36 54.48
CA SER A 253 2.64 -2.45 55.31
C SER A 253 3.66 -3.14 56.23
N ILE A 254 4.92 -2.77 56.23
CA ILE A 254 5.93 -3.17 57.20
C ILE A 254 6.05 -2.09 58.28
N SER A 255 5.01 -1.93 59.10
CA SER A 255 5.04 -1.10 60.29
C SER A 255 5.88 -1.75 61.41
N PRO A 256 6.54 -0.97 62.24
CA PRO A 256 7.48 -1.46 63.25
C PRO A 256 6.77 -1.92 64.55
N GLU A 257 6.16 -3.09 64.54
CA GLU A 257 5.58 -3.67 65.80
C GLU A 257 6.44 -4.78 66.40
N ASN A 258 7.68 -4.98 66.01
CA ASN A 258 8.55 -6.00 66.63
C ASN A 258 9.84 -5.48 67.28
N SER A 259 9.87 -4.24 67.74
CA SER A 259 11.01 -3.72 68.51
C SER A 259 10.81 -3.62 70.03
N ALA A 260 9.69 -4.09 70.56
CA ALA A 260 9.43 -3.97 72.02
C ALA A 260 9.48 -5.29 72.84
N ALA A 261 9.81 -6.43 72.22
CA ALA A 261 9.82 -7.69 72.92
C ALA A 261 11.21 -8.26 73.24
N ALA A 262 12.32 -7.59 72.88
CA ALA A 262 13.69 -8.14 73.10
C ALA A 262 14.47 -7.51 74.24
N THR A 263 13.86 -6.65 75.09
CA THR A 263 14.60 -5.94 76.18
C THR A 263 14.16 -6.34 77.57
N LYS A 264 13.43 -7.46 77.80
CA LYS A 264 12.96 -7.89 79.13
C LYS A 264 13.44 -9.29 79.61
N ALA A 265 14.49 -9.85 79.04
CA ALA A 265 15.00 -11.17 79.40
C ALA A 265 16.48 -11.22 79.66
N LYS A 266 17.09 -10.23 80.36
CA LYS A 266 18.48 -10.30 80.79
C LYS A 266 18.79 -9.45 82.01
N VAL A 267 18.01 -9.64 83.10
CA VAL A 267 18.39 -9.26 84.46
C VAL A 267 17.73 -10.28 85.41
N GLU A 268 18.36 -11.37 85.65
CA GLU A 268 18.22 -12.19 86.84
C GLU A 268 19.13 -13.42 86.69
N SER A 269 20.27 -13.39 87.27
CA SER A 269 21.02 -14.47 87.90
C SER A 269 22.50 -14.10 88.01
N THR A 270 22.82 -13.35 89.04
CA THR A 270 24.14 -13.50 89.75
C THR A 270 23.92 -13.04 91.19
N ALA A 271 23.89 -13.98 92.10
CA ALA A 271 24.25 -13.74 93.48
C ALA A 271 24.85 -15.02 94.06
N PRO A 272 25.72 -14.93 95.01
CA PRO A 272 26.92 -15.79 95.17
C PRO A 272 26.75 -16.79 96.27
N ALA A 273 27.63 -17.81 96.24
CA ALA A 273 28.33 -18.38 97.39
C ALA A 273 29.50 -19.23 96.90
#